data_0be563d10870b9fb161807dcb9b3d7f6
#
_entry.id   0be563d10870b9fb161807dcb9b3d7f6
#
_cell.length_a   1.000
_cell.length_b   1.000
_cell.length_c   1.000
_cell.angle_alpha   90.00
_cell.angle_beta   90.00
_cell.angle_gamma   90.00
#
_symmetry.space_group_name_H-M   'P 1'
#
loop_
_entity.id
_entity.type
_entity.pdbx_description
1 polymer ?
#
loop_
_entity_poly.entity_id
_entity_poly.type
_entity_poly.pdbx_seq_one_letter_code
_entity_poly.pdbx_strand_id
1 'polypeptide(L)'
;CCLPDWHHDEAVLRFTLKTLRQQCNQIKSLTGLALPVVLSAEFSGPETPWIIVRGDKPVVCPVNHAPQAFTDWLQVEANILALPTVSEAFSFIRNTLADELEKADRLTPPVRTFSVAMRLGAALPGTPSVWSDWLCSRTCLQFSRKPGQTVPAGMFPDAVLSLLAPFASTVQGGQRTRRLILLIWLCVLTALGISALNNRDLIRQVSTDLQRWNAVPMDHYRPKAESLAALKQDALLLEQWQRQGVPLRYSLGYYPGQRLWLALQQAIDTWVPPLPAPEPEAPPQIIRLDS
;
A
#
# COMPACT_ATOMS: atom_id res chain seq x y z
N CYS A 1 -12.31 -5.92 -26.63
CA CYS A 1 -13.46 -6.63 -27.17
C CYS A 1 -12.94 -7.82 -27.98
N CYS A 2 -13.46 -9.00 -27.72
CA CYS A 2 -13.11 -10.23 -28.43
C CYS A 2 -14.30 -10.63 -29.32
N LEU A 3 -14.00 -11.01 -30.55
CA LEU A 3 -14.99 -11.49 -31.50
C LEU A 3 -14.61 -12.92 -31.90
N PRO A 4 -15.02 -13.94 -31.11
CA PRO A 4 -14.60 -15.31 -31.34
C PRO A 4 -14.99 -15.89 -32.72
N ASP A 5 -16.04 -15.34 -33.31
CA ASP A 5 -16.47 -15.70 -34.68
C ASP A 5 -15.49 -15.23 -35.77
N TRP A 6 -14.58 -14.34 -35.47
CA TRP A 6 -13.54 -13.87 -36.40
C TRP A 6 -12.24 -14.69 -36.33
N HIS A 7 -12.18 -15.61 -35.37
CA HIS A 7 -11.01 -16.47 -35.19
C HIS A 7 -11.34 -17.87 -35.71
N HIS A 8 -10.53 -18.37 -36.63
CA HIS A 8 -10.67 -19.71 -37.22
C HIS A 8 -9.74 -20.72 -36.54
N ASP A 9 -8.76 -20.26 -35.78
CA ASP A 9 -7.77 -21.07 -35.08
C ASP A 9 -7.70 -20.69 -33.60
N GLU A 10 -7.96 -21.64 -32.72
CA GLU A 10 -7.88 -21.47 -31.28
C GLU A 10 -6.45 -21.12 -30.81
N ALA A 11 -5.42 -21.66 -31.47
CA ALA A 11 -4.05 -21.38 -31.11
C ALA A 11 -3.69 -19.91 -31.35
N VAL A 12 -4.19 -19.33 -32.44
CA VAL A 12 -3.99 -17.89 -32.73
C VAL A 12 -4.73 -17.02 -31.72
N LEU A 13 -5.96 -17.41 -31.34
CA LEU A 13 -6.72 -16.70 -30.29
C LEU A 13 -5.98 -16.72 -28.94
N ARG A 14 -5.51 -17.90 -28.52
CA ARG A 14 -4.74 -18.05 -27.28
C ARG A 14 -3.41 -17.27 -27.31
N PHE A 15 -2.73 -17.28 -28.44
CA PHE A 15 -1.50 -16.49 -28.62
C PHE A 15 -1.77 -14.99 -28.49
N THR A 16 -2.85 -14.49 -29.08
CA THR A 16 -3.27 -13.09 -28.97
C THR A 16 -3.56 -12.69 -27.52
N LEU A 17 -4.28 -13.55 -26.78
CA LEU A 17 -4.57 -13.33 -25.36
C LEU A 17 -3.29 -13.36 -24.50
N LYS A 18 -2.37 -14.27 -24.79
CA LYS A 18 -1.06 -14.33 -24.13
C LYS A 18 -0.26 -13.03 -24.36
N THR A 19 -0.28 -12.52 -25.59
CA THR A 19 0.38 -11.25 -25.93
C THR A 19 -0.26 -10.09 -25.17
N LEU A 20 -1.60 -10.03 -25.10
CA LEU A 20 -2.31 -9.02 -24.32
C LEU A 20 -1.93 -9.09 -22.83
N ARG A 21 -1.85 -10.31 -22.27
CA ARG A 21 -1.40 -10.51 -20.88
C ARG A 21 0.02 -9.96 -20.65
N GLN A 22 0.94 -10.19 -21.58
CA GLN A 22 2.30 -9.66 -21.51
C GLN A 22 2.30 -8.12 -21.55
N GLN A 23 1.52 -7.53 -22.43
CA GLN A 23 1.36 -6.06 -22.54
C GLN A 23 0.81 -5.45 -21.25
N CYS A 24 -0.23 -6.04 -20.66
CA CYS A 24 -0.79 -5.60 -19.39
C CYS A 24 0.24 -5.65 -18.25
N ASN A 25 1.06 -6.70 -18.20
CA ASN A 25 2.14 -6.82 -17.22
C ASN A 25 3.28 -5.83 -17.47
N GLN A 26 3.61 -5.53 -18.71
CA GLN A 26 4.58 -4.51 -19.06
C GLN A 26 4.11 -3.12 -18.61
N ILE A 27 2.86 -2.76 -18.86
CA ILE A 27 2.27 -1.52 -18.39
C ILE A 27 2.31 -1.46 -16.86
N LYS A 28 1.97 -2.56 -16.18
CA LYS A 28 2.04 -2.65 -14.72
C LYS A 28 3.48 -2.44 -14.21
N SER A 29 4.49 -2.99 -14.89
CA SER A 29 5.89 -2.80 -14.49
C SER A 29 6.36 -1.36 -14.66
N LEU A 30 5.94 -0.69 -15.74
CA LEU A 30 6.32 0.70 -16.05
C LEU A 30 5.59 1.72 -15.17
N THR A 31 4.30 1.49 -14.91
CA THR A 31 3.45 2.46 -14.20
C THR A 31 3.25 2.14 -12.73
N GLY A 32 3.54 0.88 -12.32
CA GLY A 32 3.21 0.34 -10.99
C GLY A 32 1.72 0.11 -10.78
N LEU A 33 0.89 0.24 -11.83
CA LEU A 33 -0.57 0.15 -11.77
C LEU A 33 -1.06 -1.09 -12.51
N ALA A 34 -1.86 -1.91 -11.83
CA ALA A 34 -2.57 -2.99 -12.47
C ALA A 34 -3.78 -2.43 -13.22
N LEU A 35 -3.85 -2.70 -14.53
CA LEU A 35 -5.01 -2.31 -15.32
C LEU A 35 -6.22 -3.18 -14.95
N PRO A 36 -7.40 -2.59 -14.72
CA PRO A 36 -8.63 -3.35 -14.62
C PRO A 36 -9.01 -3.86 -16.02
N VAL A 37 -9.05 -5.19 -16.18
CA VAL A 37 -9.39 -5.81 -17.48
C VAL A 37 -10.82 -6.28 -17.44
N VAL A 38 -11.60 -5.86 -18.44
CA VAL A 38 -12.94 -6.35 -18.71
C VAL A 38 -12.90 -7.16 -20.01
N LEU A 39 -13.40 -8.39 -19.96
CA LEU A 39 -13.61 -9.20 -21.15
C LEU A 39 -14.97 -8.86 -21.76
N SER A 40 -14.96 -8.37 -22.99
CA SER A 40 -16.17 -8.13 -23.76
C SER A 40 -16.15 -9.02 -25.00
N ALA A 41 -17.15 -9.88 -25.16
CA ALA A 41 -17.25 -10.81 -26.27
C ALA A 41 -18.65 -10.82 -26.89
N GLU A 42 -18.68 -10.91 -28.20
CA GLU A 42 -19.90 -11.07 -29.00
C GLU A 42 -19.83 -12.41 -29.74
N PHE A 43 -20.90 -13.20 -29.67
CA PHE A 43 -21.00 -14.52 -30.23
C PHE A 43 -22.20 -14.61 -31.17
N SER A 44 -22.11 -15.46 -32.20
CA SER A 44 -23.27 -15.79 -33.02
C SER A 44 -24.26 -16.64 -32.23
N GLY A 45 -25.53 -16.24 -32.30
CA GLY A 45 -26.60 -16.94 -31.61
C GLY A 45 -27.94 -16.20 -31.66
N PRO A 46 -28.92 -16.61 -30.87
CA PRO A 46 -30.16 -15.87 -30.66
C PRO A 46 -29.86 -14.48 -30.14
N GLU A 47 -30.45 -13.46 -30.71
CA GLU A 47 -30.15 -12.07 -30.32
C GLU A 47 -30.49 -11.80 -28.85
N THR A 48 -29.51 -11.32 -28.09
CA THR A 48 -29.65 -10.99 -26.67
C THR A 48 -29.15 -9.58 -26.38
N PRO A 49 -29.65 -8.93 -25.32
CA PRO A 49 -29.00 -7.77 -24.75
C PRO A 49 -27.60 -8.10 -24.24
N TRP A 50 -26.83 -7.07 -23.84
CA TRP A 50 -25.58 -7.28 -23.14
C TRP A 50 -25.83 -7.89 -21.76
N ILE A 51 -25.15 -8.99 -21.47
CA ILE A 51 -25.15 -9.67 -20.19
C ILE A 51 -23.80 -9.42 -19.53
N ILE A 52 -23.81 -8.77 -18.39
CA ILE A 52 -22.61 -8.37 -17.65
C ILE A 52 -22.54 -9.21 -16.38
N VAL A 53 -21.42 -9.91 -16.18
CA VAL A 53 -21.16 -10.70 -14.98
C VAL A 53 -20.04 -10.08 -14.20
N ARG A 54 -20.35 -9.70 -12.95
CA ARG A 54 -19.39 -9.22 -11.97
C ARG A 54 -19.50 -10.05 -10.70
N GLY A 55 -18.45 -10.84 -10.42
CA GLY A 55 -18.56 -11.87 -9.38
C GLY A 55 -19.64 -12.88 -9.74
N ASP A 56 -20.57 -13.16 -8.83
CA ASP A 56 -21.62 -14.17 -9.01
C ASP A 56 -22.98 -13.59 -9.45
N LYS A 57 -23.04 -12.31 -9.79
CA LYS A 57 -24.30 -11.65 -10.13
C LYS A 57 -24.33 -11.23 -11.59
N PRO A 58 -25.02 -11.99 -12.46
CA PRO A 58 -25.27 -11.58 -13.83
C PRO A 58 -26.37 -10.52 -13.90
N VAL A 59 -26.13 -9.46 -14.67
CA VAL A 59 -27.05 -8.35 -14.92
C VAL A 59 -27.25 -8.24 -16.43
N VAL A 60 -28.48 -8.09 -16.85
CA VAL A 60 -28.82 -7.85 -18.25
C VAL A 60 -29.03 -6.37 -18.46
N CYS A 61 -28.37 -5.82 -19.49
CA CYS A 61 -28.43 -4.41 -19.85
C CYS A 61 -29.11 -4.26 -21.23
N PRO A 62 -30.44 -4.15 -21.31
CA PRO A 62 -31.13 -3.90 -22.54
C PRO A 62 -30.81 -2.48 -23.06
N VAL A 63 -30.85 -2.30 -24.38
CA VAL A 63 -30.68 -0.98 -24.97
C VAL A 63 -31.84 -0.08 -24.55
N ASN A 64 -31.54 1.12 -24.06
CA ASN A 64 -32.51 2.13 -23.61
C ASN A 64 -33.41 1.73 -22.44
N HIS A 65 -33.06 0.69 -21.68
CA HIS A 65 -33.80 0.28 -20.48
C HIS A 65 -32.85 0.19 -19.29
N ALA A 66 -33.43 0.22 -18.09
CA ALA A 66 -32.67 0.02 -16.87
C ALA A 66 -32.07 -1.40 -16.80
N PRO A 67 -30.87 -1.58 -16.22
CA PRO A 67 -30.32 -2.90 -15.97
C PRO A 67 -31.26 -3.73 -15.07
N GLN A 68 -31.41 -5.01 -15.43
CA GLN A 68 -32.27 -5.94 -14.70
C GLN A 68 -31.51 -7.21 -14.32
N ALA A 69 -31.99 -7.93 -13.31
CA ALA A 69 -31.39 -9.21 -12.95
C ALA A 69 -31.57 -10.24 -14.07
N PHE A 70 -30.59 -11.11 -14.25
CA PHE A 70 -30.65 -12.17 -15.28
C PHE A 70 -31.83 -13.12 -15.06
N THR A 71 -32.19 -13.38 -13.81
CA THR A 71 -33.36 -14.18 -13.43
C THR A 71 -34.67 -13.56 -13.93
N ASP A 72 -34.81 -12.24 -13.85
CA ASP A 72 -36.00 -11.53 -14.27
C ASP A 72 -36.12 -11.50 -15.79
N TRP A 73 -34.96 -11.38 -16.49
CA TRP A 73 -34.92 -11.47 -17.95
C TRP A 73 -35.33 -12.85 -18.45
N LEU A 74 -35.01 -13.93 -17.74
CA LEU A 74 -35.39 -15.31 -18.08
C LEU A 74 -36.88 -15.61 -17.87
N GLN A 75 -37.62 -14.78 -17.14
CA GLN A 75 -39.08 -15.00 -16.98
C GLN A 75 -39.86 -14.82 -18.27
N VAL A 76 -39.27 -14.14 -19.25
CA VAL A 76 -39.84 -14.04 -20.58
C VAL A 76 -39.55 -15.30 -21.37
N GLU A 77 -40.57 -16.06 -21.77
CA GLU A 77 -40.47 -17.39 -22.42
C GLU A 77 -39.54 -17.36 -23.64
N ALA A 78 -39.61 -16.32 -24.46
CA ALA A 78 -38.74 -16.14 -25.62
C ALA A 78 -37.23 -16.12 -25.28
N ASN A 79 -36.88 -15.66 -24.11
CA ASN A 79 -35.48 -15.54 -23.65
C ASN A 79 -34.92 -16.88 -23.18
N ILE A 80 -35.77 -17.81 -22.76
CA ILE A 80 -35.35 -19.15 -22.31
C ILE A 80 -34.69 -19.92 -23.46
N LEU A 81 -35.10 -19.69 -24.68
CA LEU A 81 -34.52 -20.32 -25.88
C LEU A 81 -33.05 -19.95 -26.09
N ALA A 82 -32.62 -18.78 -25.61
CA ALA A 82 -31.23 -18.34 -25.70
C ALA A 82 -30.34 -18.96 -24.61
N LEU A 83 -30.90 -19.49 -23.53
CA LEU A 83 -30.19 -19.97 -22.34
C LEU A 83 -29.08 -20.98 -22.63
N PRO A 84 -29.30 -22.04 -23.45
CA PRO A 84 -28.24 -23.00 -23.78
C PRO A 84 -27.03 -22.31 -24.42
N THR A 85 -27.26 -21.42 -25.39
CA THR A 85 -26.21 -20.70 -26.09
C THR A 85 -25.50 -19.70 -25.18
N VAL A 86 -26.24 -19.01 -24.31
CA VAL A 86 -25.67 -18.08 -23.30
C VAL A 86 -24.78 -18.87 -22.33
N SER A 87 -25.21 -20.03 -21.86
CA SER A 87 -24.45 -20.90 -20.98
C SER A 87 -23.14 -21.36 -21.62
N GLU A 88 -23.18 -21.76 -22.89
CA GLU A 88 -21.99 -22.18 -23.62
C GLU A 88 -21.05 -21.01 -23.94
N ALA A 89 -21.59 -19.82 -24.24
CA ALA A 89 -20.79 -18.61 -24.42
C ALA A 89 -20.04 -18.22 -23.11
N PHE A 90 -20.71 -18.36 -21.98
CA PHE A 90 -20.07 -18.13 -20.69
C PHE A 90 -18.98 -19.17 -20.39
N SER A 91 -19.24 -20.44 -20.69
CA SER A 91 -18.28 -21.53 -20.57
C SER A 91 -17.07 -21.32 -21.48
N PHE A 92 -17.28 -20.87 -22.71
CA PHE A 92 -16.20 -20.53 -23.64
C PHE A 92 -15.33 -19.37 -23.10
N ILE A 93 -15.97 -18.29 -22.64
CA ILE A 93 -15.24 -17.16 -22.05
C ILE A 93 -14.38 -17.64 -20.87
N ARG A 94 -14.95 -18.45 -19.98
CA ARG A 94 -14.26 -18.91 -18.78
C ARG A 94 -13.10 -19.85 -19.13
N ASN A 95 -13.31 -20.83 -20.00
CA ASN A 95 -12.35 -21.90 -20.25
C ASN A 95 -11.32 -21.56 -21.34
N THR A 96 -11.60 -20.55 -22.19
CA THR A 96 -10.71 -20.17 -23.28
C THR A 96 -10.13 -18.79 -23.07
N LEU A 97 -10.97 -17.78 -22.82
CA LEU A 97 -10.52 -16.39 -22.76
C LEU A 97 -9.94 -16.03 -21.38
N ALA A 98 -10.69 -16.30 -20.32
CA ALA A 98 -10.28 -15.97 -18.97
C ALA A 98 -9.14 -16.88 -18.49
N ASP A 99 -9.21 -18.19 -18.80
CA ASP A 99 -8.16 -19.15 -18.45
C ASP A 99 -6.80 -18.71 -18.98
N GLU A 100 -6.71 -18.27 -20.24
CA GLU A 100 -5.44 -17.83 -20.82
C GLU A 100 -4.91 -16.52 -20.20
N LEU A 101 -5.80 -15.61 -19.80
CA LEU A 101 -5.40 -14.36 -19.11
C LEU A 101 -4.99 -14.60 -17.65
N GLU A 102 -5.68 -15.50 -16.95
CA GLU A 102 -5.49 -15.78 -15.53
C GLU A 102 -4.44 -16.87 -15.26
N LYS A 103 -3.96 -17.52 -16.32
CA LYS A 103 -2.94 -18.55 -16.23
C LYS A 103 -1.62 -17.98 -15.70
N ALA A 104 -1.12 -18.58 -14.63
CA ALA A 104 0.19 -18.25 -14.10
C ALA A 104 1.29 -18.89 -14.93
N ASP A 105 2.20 -18.10 -15.48
CA ASP A 105 3.41 -18.54 -16.15
C ASP A 105 4.63 -17.97 -15.43
N ARG A 106 5.81 -18.64 -15.55
CA ARG A 106 7.06 -18.18 -14.93
C ARG A 106 7.47 -16.77 -15.34
N LEU A 107 7.13 -16.36 -16.57
CA LEU A 107 7.54 -15.08 -17.15
C LEU A 107 6.45 -14.02 -17.10
N THR A 108 5.18 -14.42 -17.00
CA THR A 108 4.03 -13.51 -17.06
C THR A 108 3.05 -13.80 -15.94
N PRO A 109 2.94 -12.89 -14.94
CA PRO A 109 1.93 -12.99 -13.90
C PRO A 109 0.51 -13.03 -14.47
N PRO A 110 -0.45 -13.64 -13.76
CA PRO A 110 -1.84 -13.66 -14.16
C PRO A 110 -2.44 -12.24 -14.17
N VAL A 111 -3.29 -11.99 -15.17
CA VAL A 111 -4.10 -10.77 -15.27
C VAL A 111 -5.52 -11.14 -14.92
N ARG A 112 -6.00 -10.69 -13.77
CA ARG A 112 -7.36 -10.96 -13.31
C ARG A 112 -8.36 -10.13 -14.09
N THR A 113 -9.41 -10.79 -14.57
CA THR A 113 -10.55 -10.13 -15.18
C THR A 113 -11.49 -9.61 -14.11
N PHE A 114 -11.85 -8.33 -14.23
CA PHE A 114 -12.73 -7.66 -13.27
C PHE A 114 -14.20 -7.97 -13.52
N SER A 115 -14.58 -8.03 -14.79
CA SER A 115 -15.96 -8.29 -15.24
C SER A 115 -15.94 -8.90 -16.61
N VAL A 116 -16.99 -9.62 -16.94
CA VAL A 116 -17.24 -10.20 -18.25
C VAL A 116 -18.51 -9.59 -18.81
N ALA A 117 -18.46 -9.10 -20.03
CA ALA A 117 -19.63 -8.66 -20.79
C ALA A 117 -19.78 -9.52 -22.03
N MET A 118 -20.94 -10.10 -22.26
CA MET A 118 -21.21 -10.90 -23.44
C MET A 118 -22.54 -10.55 -24.07
N ARG A 119 -22.63 -10.77 -25.35
CA ARG A 119 -23.86 -10.64 -26.14
C ARG A 119 -23.89 -11.72 -27.20
N LEU A 120 -25.09 -12.25 -27.48
CA LEU A 120 -25.35 -13.05 -28.66
C LEU A 120 -25.95 -12.14 -29.73
N GLY A 121 -25.53 -12.31 -30.95
CA GLY A 121 -25.98 -11.55 -32.10
C GLY A 121 -25.96 -12.34 -33.40
N ALA A 122 -26.13 -11.67 -34.52
CA ALA A 122 -26.19 -12.28 -35.83
C ALA A 122 -24.89 -13.00 -36.17
N ALA A 123 -25.02 -14.21 -36.70
CA ALA A 123 -23.89 -15.00 -37.18
C ALA A 123 -23.15 -14.33 -38.32
N LEU A 124 -21.82 -14.42 -38.33
CA LEU A 124 -20.99 -14.04 -39.47
C LEU A 124 -21.14 -15.03 -40.64
N PRO A 125 -20.93 -14.57 -41.89
CA PRO A 125 -21.14 -15.47 -43.05
C PRO A 125 -20.06 -16.56 -43.15
N GLY A 126 -20.47 -17.78 -43.16
CA GLY A 126 -19.98 -18.86 -44.01
C GLY A 126 -18.71 -19.60 -43.66
N THR A 127 -17.92 -19.23 -42.66
CA THR A 127 -16.71 -19.98 -42.30
C THR A 127 -16.80 -20.55 -40.89
N PRO A 128 -16.36 -21.81 -40.66
CA PRO A 128 -16.26 -22.36 -39.31
C PRO A 128 -15.34 -21.47 -38.47
N SER A 129 -15.81 -21.09 -37.29
CA SER A 129 -15.08 -20.30 -36.33
C SER A 129 -14.82 -21.12 -35.07
N VAL A 130 -13.85 -20.67 -34.26
CA VAL A 130 -13.56 -21.32 -32.96
C VAL A 130 -14.82 -21.40 -32.09
N TRP A 131 -15.70 -20.39 -32.16
CA TRP A 131 -16.97 -20.41 -31.46
C TRP A 131 -17.96 -21.41 -32.05
N SER A 132 -18.13 -21.43 -33.40
CA SER A 132 -19.04 -22.35 -34.03
C SER A 132 -18.67 -23.81 -33.80
N ASP A 133 -17.39 -24.11 -33.83
CA ASP A 133 -16.87 -25.48 -33.55
C ASP A 133 -17.06 -25.85 -32.07
N TRP A 134 -16.83 -24.93 -31.16
CA TRP A 134 -17.10 -25.10 -29.73
C TRP A 134 -18.59 -25.43 -29.50
N LEU A 135 -19.48 -24.60 -30.03
CA LEU A 135 -20.90 -24.71 -29.82
C LEU A 135 -21.43 -26.01 -30.44
N CYS A 136 -21.04 -26.31 -31.67
CA CYS A 136 -21.46 -27.52 -32.39
C CYS A 136 -21.02 -28.79 -31.65
N SER A 137 -19.80 -28.83 -31.17
CA SER A 137 -19.26 -30.00 -30.45
C SER A 137 -20.01 -30.29 -29.14
N ARG A 138 -20.58 -29.29 -28.50
CA ARG A 138 -21.23 -29.44 -27.18
C ARG A 138 -22.74 -29.50 -27.21
N THR A 139 -23.36 -28.80 -28.15
CA THR A 139 -24.82 -28.63 -28.20
C THR A 139 -25.44 -29.14 -29.51
N CYS A 140 -24.63 -29.46 -30.53
CA CYS A 140 -25.05 -29.70 -31.90
C CYS A 140 -25.84 -28.53 -32.55
N LEU A 141 -25.75 -27.34 -31.96
CA LEU A 141 -26.36 -26.12 -32.50
C LEU A 141 -25.41 -25.46 -33.52
N GLN A 142 -25.97 -25.04 -34.63
CA GLN A 142 -25.28 -24.24 -35.62
C GLN A 142 -26.15 -23.04 -35.99
N PHE A 143 -25.55 -21.83 -35.94
CA PHE A 143 -26.22 -20.62 -36.36
C PHE A 143 -25.70 -20.22 -37.74
N SER A 144 -26.59 -20.08 -38.71
CA SER A 144 -26.27 -19.55 -40.03
C SER A 144 -26.94 -18.21 -40.24
N ARG A 145 -26.24 -17.33 -40.95
CA ARG A 145 -26.78 -16.01 -41.28
C ARG A 145 -27.98 -16.14 -42.22
N LYS A 146 -29.05 -15.41 -41.89
CA LYS A 146 -30.17 -15.25 -42.83
C LYS A 146 -29.80 -14.28 -43.94
N PRO A 147 -30.18 -14.55 -45.22
CA PRO A 147 -29.96 -13.60 -46.32
C PRO A 147 -30.60 -12.24 -45.99
N GLY A 148 -29.85 -11.16 -46.20
CA GLY A 148 -30.33 -9.79 -45.95
C GLY A 148 -30.15 -9.27 -44.51
N GLN A 149 -29.63 -10.06 -43.56
CA GLN A 149 -29.36 -9.59 -42.23
C GLN A 149 -28.05 -8.77 -42.22
N THR A 150 -28.15 -7.50 -41.87
CA THR A 150 -26.97 -6.65 -41.67
C THR A 150 -26.32 -6.98 -40.33
N VAL A 151 -24.98 -7.18 -40.30
CA VAL A 151 -24.25 -7.30 -39.05
C VAL A 151 -24.19 -5.91 -38.45
N PRO A 152 -24.82 -5.66 -37.29
CA PRO A 152 -24.63 -4.37 -36.63
C PRO A 152 -23.15 -4.24 -36.30
N ALA A 153 -22.56 -3.08 -36.61
CA ALA A 153 -21.20 -2.76 -36.16
C ALA A 153 -21.13 -3.01 -34.66
N GLY A 154 -20.15 -3.79 -34.22
CA GLY A 154 -20.02 -4.22 -32.84
C GLY A 154 -20.19 -3.03 -31.88
N MET A 155 -21.31 -2.98 -31.20
CA MET A 155 -21.58 -1.91 -30.24
C MET A 155 -20.74 -2.19 -29.01
N PHE A 156 -19.92 -1.23 -28.64
CA PHE A 156 -19.22 -1.28 -27.37
C PHE A 156 -20.27 -1.28 -26.22
N PRO A 157 -20.12 -2.13 -25.20
CA PRO A 157 -21.07 -2.16 -24.09
C PRO A 157 -20.87 -0.93 -23.18
N ASP A 158 -21.53 0.18 -23.51
CA ASP A 158 -21.45 1.42 -22.71
C ASP A 158 -21.78 1.23 -21.24
N ALA A 159 -22.65 0.27 -20.92
CA ALA A 159 -22.98 -0.14 -19.56
C ALA A 159 -21.75 -0.60 -18.76
N VAL A 160 -20.70 -1.13 -19.42
CA VAL A 160 -19.44 -1.52 -18.77
C VAL A 160 -18.64 -0.31 -18.32
N LEU A 161 -18.74 0.84 -19.00
CA LEU A 161 -18.02 2.05 -18.62
C LEU A 161 -18.45 2.55 -17.23
N SER A 162 -19.73 2.46 -16.92
CA SER A 162 -20.23 2.82 -15.59
C SER A 162 -19.66 1.96 -14.47
N LEU A 163 -19.37 0.68 -14.75
CA LEU A 163 -18.74 -0.24 -13.80
C LEU A 163 -17.24 0.04 -13.62
N LEU A 164 -16.57 0.65 -14.60
CA LEU A 164 -15.16 1.01 -14.53
C LEU A 164 -14.92 2.35 -13.85
N ALA A 165 -15.92 3.23 -13.79
CA ALA A 165 -15.82 4.56 -13.19
C ALA A 165 -15.21 4.59 -11.78
N PRO A 166 -15.60 3.68 -10.83
CA PRO A 166 -14.99 3.63 -9.50
C PRO A 166 -13.49 3.32 -9.52
N PHE A 167 -13.00 2.61 -10.54
CA PHE A 167 -11.58 2.23 -10.66
C PHE A 167 -10.72 3.36 -11.22
N ALA A 168 -11.28 4.23 -12.04
CA ALA A 168 -10.56 5.38 -12.58
C ALA A 168 -10.06 6.33 -11.47
N SER A 169 -10.82 6.44 -10.37
CA SER A 169 -10.44 7.27 -9.22
C SER A 169 -9.50 6.58 -8.22
N THR A 170 -9.65 5.27 -8.01
CA THR A 170 -8.87 4.52 -7.01
C THR A 170 -7.44 4.18 -7.47
N VAL A 171 -7.23 4.02 -8.78
CA VAL A 171 -5.91 3.70 -9.34
C VAL A 171 -4.91 4.83 -9.11
N GLN A 172 -5.33 6.10 -9.20
CA GLN A 172 -4.45 7.24 -8.90
C GLN A 172 -4.23 7.47 -7.39
N GLY A 173 -5.23 7.15 -6.56
CA GLY A 173 -5.16 7.34 -5.12
C GLY A 173 -4.20 6.37 -4.41
N GLY A 174 -4.21 5.11 -4.76
CA GLY A 174 -3.45 4.07 -4.05
C GLY A 174 -1.94 4.26 -4.10
N GLN A 175 -1.39 4.71 -5.22
CA GLN A 175 0.06 4.93 -5.35
C GLN A 175 0.53 6.19 -4.62
N ARG A 176 -0.25 7.27 -4.70
CA ARG A 176 0.03 8.51 -3.95
C ARG A 176 -0.08 8.28 -2.45
N THR A 177 -1.11 7.57 -2.00
CA THR A 177 -1.29 7.23 -0.59
C THR A 177 -0.15 6.34 -0.08
N ARG A 178 0.28 5.34 -0.85
CA ARG A 178 1.41 4.48 -0.48
C ARG A 178 2.72 5.27 -0.39
N ARG A 179 3.00 6.19 -1.32
CA ARG A 179 4.18 7.07 -1.27
C ARG A 179 4.12 8.00 -0.06
N LEU A 180 2.96 8.59 0.24
CA LEU A 180 2.78 9.43 1.44
C LEU A 180 3.02 8.63 2.72
N ILE A 181 2.48 7.42 2.83
CA ILE A 181 2.71 6.54 3.98
C ILE A 181 4.19 6.22 4.12
N LEU A 182 4.89 5.88 3.03
CA LEU A 182 6.34 5.62 3.06
C LEU A 182 7.14 6.86 3.48
N LEU A 183 6.77 8.06 3.00
CA LEU A 183 7.41 9.32 3.43
C LEU A 183 7.18 9.59 4.91
N ILE A 184 5.96 9.40 5.42
CA ILE A 184 5.64 9.54 6.85
C ILE A 184 6.49 8.58 7.68
N TRP A 185 6.57 7.30 7.29
CA TRP A 185 7.41 6.31 7.98
C TRP A 185 8.89 6.69 7.95
N LEU A 186 9.39 7.18 6.83
CA LEU A 186 10.78 7.65 6.71
C LEU A 186 11.03 8.83 7.67
N CYS A 187 10.12 9.80 7.74
CA CYS A 187 10.22 10.93 8.66
C CYS A 187 10.22 10.48 10.13
N VAL A 188 9.33 9.53 10.48
CA VAL A 188 9.26 8.99 11.84
C VAL A 188 10.55 8.25 12.21
N LEU A 189 11.07 7.40 11.34
CA LEU A 189 12.33 6.69 11.56
C LEU A 189 13.52 7.64 11.70
N THR A 190 13.58 8.69 10.88
CA THR A 190 14.63 9.71 10.97
C THR A 190 14.56 10.47 12.29
N ALA A 191 13.37 10.87 12.71
CA ALA A 191 13.15 11.57 13.97
C ALA A 191 13.52 10.71 15.19
N LEU A 192 13.16 9.42 15.17
CA LEU A 192 13.56 8.45 16.20
C LEU A 192 15.08 8.24 16.22
N GLY A 193 15.71 8.14 15.04
CA GLY A 193 17.17 8.03 14.92
C GLY A 193 17.89 9.22 15.50
N ILE A 194 17.47 10.45 15.19
CA ILE A 194 18.03 11.70 15.76
C ILE A 194 17.86 11.72 17.27
N SER A 195 16.68 11.37 17.78
CA SER A 195 16.42 11.30 19.22
C SER A 195 17.31 10.29 19.93
N ALA A 196 17.50 9.10 19.33
CA ALA A 196 18.38 8.07 19.88
C ALA A 196 19.85 8.51 19.95
N LEU A 197 20.36 9.20 18.91
CA LEU A 197 21.71 9.75 18.88
C LEU A 197 21.88 10.82 19.96
N ASN A 198 20.96 11.76 20.07
CA ASN A 198 20.99 12.80 21.09
C ASN A 198 20.95 12.22 22.51
N ASN A 199 20.12 11.23 22.76
CA ASN A 199 20.07 10.55 24.06
C ASN A 199 21.35 9.79 24.37
N ARG A 200 21.98 9.17 23.36
CA ARG A 200 23.28 8.53 23.53
C ARG A 200 24.39 9.54 23.89
N ASP A 201 24.37 10.69 23.23
CA ASP A 201 25.37 11.75 23.52
C ASP A 201 25.17 12.36 24.91
N LEU A 202 23.91 12.55 25.33
CA LEU A 202 23.59 12.97 26.71
C LEU A 202 24.11 11.96 27.75
N ILE A 203 23.85 10.67 27.53
CA ILE A 203 24.34 9.60 28.43
C ILE A 203 25.87 9.64 28.48
N ARG A 204 26.56 9.81 27.36
CA ARG A 204 28.03 9.87 27.31
C ARG A 204 28.56 11.07 28.03
N GLN A 205 27.97 12.28 27.86
CA GLN A 205 28.37 13.48 28.56
C GLN A 205 28.28 13.30 30.07
N VAL A 206 27.10 12.93 30.57
CA VAL A 206 26.89 12.71 32.03
C VAL A 206 27.79 11.59 32.56
N SER A 207 27.99 10.52 31.82
CA SER A 207 28.90 9.44 32.22
C SER A 207 30.36 9.90 32.30
N THR A 208 30.81 10.75 31.37
CA THR A 208 32.16 11.30 31.38
C THR A 208 32.37 12.22 32.57
N ASP A 209 31.40 13.04 32.92
CA ASP A 209 31.49 13.98 34.05
C ASP A 209 31.44 13.23 35.38
N LEU A 210 30.63 12.16 35.48
CA LEU A 210 30.68 11.24 36.64
C LEU A 210 32.02 10.49 36.76
N GLN A 211 32.63 10.08 35.67
CA GLN A 211 33.95 9.45 35.67
C GLN A 211 35.04 10.42 36.11
N ARG A 212 35.00 11.67 35.64
CA ARG A 212 35.92 12.72 36.11
C ARG A 212 35.77 12.97 37.60
N TRP A 213 34.52 13.06 38.07
CA TRP A 213 34.24 13.20 39.52
C TRP A 213 34.86 12.09 40.33
N ASN A 214 34.71 10.84 39.91
CA ASN A 214 35.24 9.67 40.62
C ASN A 214 36.76 9.57 40.52
N ALA A 215 37.38 10.03 39.43
CA ALA A 215 38.80 9.96 39.19
C ALA A 215 39.62 10.99 40.02
N VAL A 216 38.98 12.11 40.40
CA VAL A 216 39.67 13.18 41.15
C VAL A 216 39.57 12.87 42.66
N PRO A 217 40.73 12.67 43.39
CA PRO A 217 40.74 12.47 44.84
C PRO A 217 40.17 13.68 45.59
N MET A 218 39.61 13.44 46.79
CA MET A 218 39.05 14.50 47.64
C MET A 218 40.11 15.53 48.11
N ASP A 219 41.37 15.15 48.15
CA ASP A 219 42.49 16.02 48.56
C ASP A 219 42.78 17.13 47.53
N HIS A 220 42.40 16.99 46.27
CA HIS A 220 42.57 17.97 45.23
C HIS A 220 41.34 18.87 45.11
N TYR A 221 41.22 19.85 46.00
CA TYR A 221 40.04 20.68 46.15
C TYR A 221 39.61 21.42 44.88
N ARG A 222 40.50 22.13 44.19
CA ARG A 222 40.16 22.91 42.99
C ARG A 222 39.61 22.04 41.82
N PRO A 223 40.31 21.02 41.35
CA PRO A 223 39.77 20.19 40.24
C PRO A 223 38.53 19.43 40.66
N LYS A 224 38.39 19.10 41.97
CA LYS A 224 37.17 18.45 42.49
C LYS A 224 35.99 19.41 42.49
N ALA A 225 36.17 20.70 42.85
CA ALA A 225 35.12 21.70 42.81
C ALA A 225 34.68 22.03 41.37
N GLU A 226 35.60 22.03 40.40
CA GLU A 226 35.28 22.21 38.98
C GLU A 226 34.43 21.03 38.47
N SER A 227 34.79 19.79 38.80
CA SER A 227 34.00 18.62 38.43
C SER A 227 32.61 18.61 39.10
N LEU A 228 32.50 19.12 40.34
CA LEU A 228 31.20 19.29 41.01
C LEU A 228 30.34 20.34 40.31
N ALA A 229 30.92 21.44 39.84
CA ALA A 229 30.19 22.47 39.11
C ALA A 229 29.57 21.89 37.80
N ALA A 230 30.33 21.08 37.08
CA ALA A 230 29.82 20.38 35.87
C ALA A 230 28.65 19.46 36.22
N LEU A 231 28.76 18.61 37.26
CA LEU A 231 27.65 17.73 37.69
C LEU A 231 26.41 18.53 38.12
N LYS A 232 26.57 19.65 38.82
CA LYS A 232 25.45 20.53 39.22
C LYS A 232 24.79 21.16 37.98
N GLN A 233 25.56 21.57 36.99
CA GLN A 233 25.01 22.12 35.74
C GLN A 233 24.20 21.11 34.99
N ASP A 234 24.67 19.85 34.84
CA ASP A 234 23.93 18.77 34.20
C ASP A 234 22.67 18.41 34.99
N ALA A 235 22.74 18.37 36.33
CA ALA A 235 21.58 18.09 37.18
C ALA A 235 20.50 19.18 37.04
N LEU A 236 20.87 20.45 37.02
CA LEU A 236 19.95 21.57 36.82
C LEU A 236 19.29 21.52 35.45
N LEU A 237 20.03 21.18 34.40
CA LEU A 237 19.50 21.05 33.05
C LEU A 237 18.45 19.93 32.99
N LEU A 238 18.76 18.78 33.60
CA LEU A 238 17.81 17.63 33.64
C LEU A 238 16.58 17.98 34.50
N GLU A 239 16.74 18.68 35.60
CA GLU A 239 15.64 19.14 36.46
C GLU A 239 14.74 20.14 35.71
N GLN A 240 15.32 21.08 34.97
CA GLN A 240 14.59 22.02 34.14
C GLN A 240 13.76 21.29 33.10
N TRP A 241 14.32 20.26 32.44
CA TRP A 241 13.60 19.47 31.48
C TRP A 241 12.48 18.65 32.14
N GLN A 242 12.67 18.21 33.37
CA GLN A 242 11.63 17.49 34.12
C GLN A 242 10.44 18.39 34.47
N ARG A 243 10.70 19.70 34.78
CA ARG A 243 9.67 20.69 35.13
C ARG A 243 8.99 21.32 33.92
N GLN A 244 9.74 21.65 32.88
CA GLN A 244 9.24 22.37 31.68
C GLN A 244 8.89 21.49 30.52
N GLY A 245 9.23 20.19 30.57
CA GLY A 245 9.10 19.22 29.48
C GLY A 245 10.41 19.00 28.74
N VAL A 246 10.61 17.78 28.33
CA VAL A 246 11.80 17.35 27.58
C VAL A 246 11.73 17.89 26.15
N PRO A 247 12.79 18.54 25.61
CA PRO A 247 12.80 18.99 24.22
C PRO A 247 12.52 17.83 23.25
N LEU A 248 11.76 18.10 22.17
CA LEU A 248 11.33 17.08 21.20
C LEU A 248 12.48 16.22 20.65
N ARG A 249 13.67 16.80 20.51
CA ARG A 249 14.88 16.09 20.04
C ARG A 249 15.36 14.97 20.98
N TYR A 250 14.89 14.93 22.23
CA TYR A 250 15.21 13.90 23.24
C TYR A 250 14.00 13.08 23.65
N SER A 251 12.78 13.57 23.44
CA SER A 251 11.55 12.97 23.96
C SER A 251 10.99 11.84 23.08
N LEU A 252 11.47 11.71 21.84
CA LEU A 252 11.04 10.64 20.94
C LEU A 252 11.79 9.35 21.27
N GLY A 253 11.08 8.40 21.89
CA GLY A 253 11.64 7.12 22.31
C GLY A 253 12.01 7.05 23.78
N TYR A 254 13.03 6.24 24.12
CA TYR A 254 13.48 6.07 25.50
C TYR A 254 14.35 7.22 25.97
N TYR A 255 13.83 8.03 26.91
CA TYR A 255 14.55 9.12 27.56
C TYR A 255 15.05 8.69 28.96
N PRO A 256 16.38 8.60 29.22
CA PRO A 256 16.92 8.11 30.46
C PRO A 256 17.08 9.20 31.55
N GLY A 257 16.55 10.41 31.36
CA GLY A 257 16.83 11.61 32.16
C GLY A 257 16.61 11.42 33.66
N GLN A 258 15.57 10.70 34.08
CA GLN A 258 15.31 10.44 35.50
C GLN A 258 16.41 9.59 36.17
N ARG A 259 16.90 8.58 35.47
CA ARG A 259 18.00 7.74 35.98
C ARG A 259 19.31 8.49 36.04
N LEU A 260 19.60 9.32 35.03
CA LEU A 260 20.79 10.17 35.01
C LEU A 260 20.74 11.22 36.12
N TRP A 261 19.61 11.86 36.34
CA TRP A 261 19.40 12.81 37.40
C TRP A 261 19.64 12.20 38.79
N LEU A 262 19.09 11.02 39.07
CA LEU A 262 19.32 10.31 40.33
C LEU A 262 20.80 9.98 40.54
N ALA A 263 21.51 9.55 39.53
CA ALA A 263 22.95 9.25 39.61
C ALA A 263 23.77 10.51 39.89
N LEU A 264 23.41 11.65 39.27
CA LEU A 264 24.05 12.95 39.53
C LEU A 264 23.80 13.44 40.97
N GLN A 265 22.57 13.33 41.47
CA GLN A 265 22.23 13.68 42.84
C GLN A 265 23.02 12.86 43.87
N GLN A 266 23.09 11.54 43.69
CA GLN A 266 23.91 10.69 44.55
C GLN A 266 25.38 11.11 44.57
N ALA A 267 25.96 11.48 43.41
CA ALA A 267 27.33 11.92 43.33
C ALA A 267 27.53 13.31 44.02
N ILE A 268 26.58 14.21 43.87
CA ILE A 268 26.63 15.56 44.50
C ILE A 268 26.48 15.43 46.01
N ASP A 269 25.63 14.56 46.53
CA ASP A 269 25.41 14.36 47.98
C ASP A 269 26.62 13.76 48.70
N THR A 270 27.54 13.12 47.97
CA THR A 270 28.82 12.63 48.56
C THR A 270 29.84 13.74 48.78
N TRP A 271 29.60 14.96 48.33
CA TRP A 271 30.52 16.07 48.50
C TRP A 271 30.49 16.63 49.94
N VAL A 272 31.63 16.59 50.62
CA VAL A 272 31.84 17.23 51.91
C VAL A 272 32.68 18.48 51.68
N PRO A 273 32.15 19.70 51.95
CA PRO A 273 32.96 20.91 51.83
C PRO A 273 34.11 20.88 52.84
N PRO A 274 35.32 21.35 52.49
CA PRO A 274 36.42 21.44 53.43
C PRO A 274 36.04 22.40 54.55
N LEU A 275 36.46 22.05 55.78
CA LEU A 275 36.32 22.94 56.90
C LEU A 275 37.05 24.27 56.58
N PRO A 276 36.46 25.40 56.91
CA PRO A 276 37.15 26.69 56.75
C PRO A 276 38.49 26.63 57.48
N ALA A 277 39.56 27.02 56.79
CA ALA A 277 40.89 27.13 57.46
C ALA A 277 40.75 28.03 58.70
N PRO A 278 41.34 27.64 59.85
CA PRO A 278 41.29 28.45 61.01
C PRO A 278 41.86 29.84 60.65
N GLU A 279 41.13 30.88 60.99
CA GLU A 279 41.57 32.23 60.79
C GLU A 279 42.99 32.40 61.43
N PRO A 280 43.96 33.01 60.72
CA PRO A 280 45.27 33.19 61.30
C PRO A 280 45.11 34.07 62.58
N GLU A 281 45.50 33.52 63.75
CA GLU A 281 45.52 34.26 64.98
C GLU A 281 46.22 35.59 64.75
N ALA A 282 45.53 36.68 65.07
CA ALA A 282 46.12 38.05 65.00
C ALA A 282 47.40 38.07 65.85
N PRO A 283 48.50 38.65 65.34
CA PRO A 283 49.72 38.70 66.06
C PRO A 283 49.50 39.40 67.41
N PRO A 284 50.12 38.93 68.55
CA PRO A 284 49.94 39.55 69.87
C PRO A 284 50.34 40.98 69.83
N GLN A 285 49.41 41.85 70.21
CA GLN A 285 49.71 43.30 70.35
C GLN A 285 50.67 43.45 71.50
N ILE A 286 51.91 43.90 71.21
CA ILE A 286 52.91 44.29 72.22
C ILE A 286 52.48 45.63 72.71
N ILE A 287 51.94 45.70 73.91
CA ILE A 287 51.70 46.89 74.65
C ILE A 287 53.07 47.43 75.11
N ARG A 288 53.59 48.47 74.45
CA ARG A 288 54.74 49.25 75.00
C ARG A 288 54.18 50.12 76.08
N LEU A 289 54.61 49.85 77.30
CA LEU A 289 54.50 50.73 78.40
C LEU A 289 55.70 51.71 78.32
N ASP A 290 55.44 52.93 77.87
CA ASP A 290 56.41 54.02 78.06
C ASP A 290 56.27 54.55 79.47
N SER A 291 57.42 54.56 80.18
CA SER A 291 57.65 55.16 81.47
C SER A 291 58.13 56.61 81.33
#